data_bf636db59f9b29e8ae5eb6b0b01acd5f
#
_entry.id   bf636db59f9b29e8ae5eb6b0b01acd5f
#
_cell.length_a   1.000
_cell.length_b   1.000
_cell.length_c   1.000
_cell.angle_alpha   90.00
_cell.angle_beta   90.00
_cell.angle_gamma   90.00
#
_symmetry.space_group_name_H-M   'P 1'
#
loop_
_entity.id
_entity.type
_entity.pdbx_description
1 polymer ?
#
loop_
_entity_poly.entity_id
_entity_poly.type
_entity_poly.pdbx_seq_one_letter_code
_entity_poly.pdbx_strand_id
1 'polypeptide(L)'
;HHKKLYQDEWILVVYKPSGLLSVSVNQNHKIKSAESVLETILRKKGTYSSSRKPLPVHRLDRDTSGVMIFALNKNAQKKIMDNWQELVTSRCYRALAENPKKINIPAEGTIDKPLAFNAYNVAYVPKKEDIAAKKLKTVSAVTHYKVLNFGKKYTFFELELETGRKNQIRAHLASMGFPLAGDSNYRAKTNPFNRLCLHARTIEFVHPFTNEKLKFEVSEPSQWTSCGERK
;
A
#
# COMPACT_ATOMS: atom_id res chain seq x y z
N HIS A 1 9.15 -4.68 -14.80
CA HIS A 1 8.14 -5.31 -15.63
C HIS A 1 6.80 -5.33 -14.90
N HIS A 2 5.75 -4.67 -15.47
CA HIS A 2 4.38 -4.77 -14.97
C HIS A 2 3.83 -6.13 -15.34
N LYS A 3 3.59 -6.98 -14.36
CA LYS A 3 2.96 -8.28 -14.60
C LYS A 3 1.46 -8.13 -14.45
N LYS A 4 0.73 -8.40 -15.54
CA LYS A 4 -0.72 -8.57 -15.50
C LYS A 4 -1.02 -9.86 -14.74
N LEU A 5 -1.86 -9.76 -13.69
CA LEU A 5 -2.31 -10.91 -12.89
C LEU A 5 -3.67 -11.42 -13.36
N TYR A 6 -4.57 -10.48 -13.74
CA TYR A 6 -5.92 -10.78 -14.17
C TYR A 6 -6.48 -9.65 -15.05
N GLN A 7 -7.36 -9.97 -15.96
CA GLN A 7 -8.11 -9.00 -16.75
C GLN A 7 -9.41 -9.62 -17.25
N ASP A 8 -10.48 -8.86 -17.12
CA ASP A 8 -11.76 -9.14 -17.78
C ASP A 8 -12.30 -7.88 -18.48
N GLU A 9 -13.62 -7.79 -18.67
CA GLU A 9 -14.26 -6.64 -19.29
C GLU A 9 -14.21 -5.37 -18.40
N TRP A 10 -14.22 -5.52 -17.08
CA TRP A 10 -14.41 -4.44 -16.11
C TRP A 10 -13.17 -4.07 -15.34
N ILE A 11 -12.30 -5.02 -15.04
CA ILE A 11 -11.14 -4.82 -14.16
C ILE A 11 -9.84 -5.35 -14.75
N LEU A 12 -8.75 -4.76 -14.29
CA LEU A 12 -7.38 -5.16 -14.57
C LEU A 12 -6.60 -5.21 -13.25
N VAL A 13 -6.08 -6.37 -12.89
CA VAL A 13 -5.25 -6.55 -11.70
C VAL A 13 -3.80 -6.73 -12.11
N VAL A 14 -2.92 -5.95 -11.49
CA VAL A 14 -1.51 -5.89 -11.88
C VAL A 14 -0.58 -5.89 -10.67
N TYR A 15 0.66 -6.30 -10.91
CA TYR A 15 1.77 -6.02 -10.01
C TYR A 15 2.37 -4.64 -10.33
N LYS A 16 2.41 -3.75 -9.34
CA LYS A 16 3.11 -2.46 -9.41
C LYS A 16 4.49 -2.59 -8.77
N PRO A 17 5.60 -2.31 -9.46
CA PRO A 17 6.92 -2.29 -8.84
C PRO A 17 7.09 -1.09 -7.90
N SER A 18 8.08 -1.18 -7.00
CA SER A 18 8.56 -0.04 -6.22
C SER A 18 9.14 1.04 -7.13
N GLY A 19 9.05 2.30 -6.73
CA GLY A 19 9.58 3.45 -7.48
C GLY A 19 8.64 4.00 -8.55
N LEU A 20 7.51 3.33 -8.82
CA LEU A 20 6.54 3.76 -9.82
C LEU A 20 5.32 4.40 -9.17
N LEU A 21 4.91 5.57 -9.64
CA LEU A 21 3.65 6.18 -9.24
C LEU A 21 2.45 5.30 -9.62
N SER A 22 1.42 5.28 -8.80
CA SER A 22 0.16 4.60 -9.12
C SER A 22 -0.61 5.33 -10.22
N VAL A 23 -0.70 6.65 -10.11
CA VAL A 23 -1.50 7.54 -10.95
C VAL A 23 -0.65 8.70 -11.42
N SER A 24 -0.93 9.19 -12.62
CA SER A 24 -0.25 10.37 -13.19
C SER A 24 -0.60 11.64 -12.41
N VAL A 25 0.42 12.43 -12.07
CA VAL A 25 0.24 13.66 -11.27
C VAL A 25 -0.19 14.85 -12.12
N ASN A 26 0.18 14.86 -13.41
CA ASN A 26 -0.16 15.92 -14.37
C ASN A 26 -0.46 15.31 -15.74
N GLN A 27 -1.27 16.00 -16.56
CA GLN A 27 -1.56 15.63 -17.95
C GLN A 27 -0.30 15.61 -18.86
N ASN A 28 0.79 16.25 -18.43
CA ASN A 28 2.11 16.13 -19.08
C ASN A 28 2.75 14.80 -18.65
N HIS A 29 2.57 13.76 -19.44
CA HIS A 29 3.06 12.38 -19.29
C HIS A 29 4.60 12.20 -19.10
N LYS A 30 5.31 13.22 -18.62
CA LYS A 30 6.77 13.16 -18.39
C LYS A 30 7.15 12.18 -17.27
N ILE A 31 6.28 11.96 -16.27
CA ILE A 31 6.54 11.04 -15.17
C ILE A 31 5.68 9.80 -15.37
N LYS A 32 6.33 8.65 -15.53
CA LYS A 32 5.65 7.36 -15.69
C LYS A 32 4.89 6.98 -14.43
N SER A 33 3.67 6.48 -14.61
CA SER A 33 2.84 5.87 -13.58
C SER A 33 2.34 4.50 -14.05
N ALA A 34 1.83 3.68 -13.11
CA ALA A 34 1.20 2.42 -13.48
C ALA A 34 0.05 2.64 -14.47
N GLU A 35 -0.78 3.66 -14.23
CA GLU A 35 -1.86 4.07 -15.14
C GLU A 35 -1.34 4.36 -16.55
N SER A 36 -0.34 5.23 -16.71
CA SER A 36 0.19 5.62 -18.04
C SER A 36 0.87 4.46 -18.77
N VAL A 37 1.52 3.57 -18.05
CA VAL A 37 2.13 2.36 -18.63
C VAL A 37 1.04 1.39 -19.11
N LEU A 38 0.00 1.18 -18.32
CA LEU A 38 -1.13 0.33 -18.70
C LEU A 38 -1.88 0.90 -19.90
N GLU A 39 -2.09 2.21 -19.95
CA GLU A 39 -2.67 2.88 -21.11
C GLU A 39 -1.84 2.60 -22.38
N THR A 40 -0.53 2.74 -22.28
CA THR A 40 0.39 2.45 -23.41
C THR A 40 0.28 0.99 -23.87
N ILE A 41 0.17 0.05 -22.93
CA ILE A 41 0.01 -1.39 -23.23
C ILE A 41 -1.33 -1.65 -23.94
N LEU A 42 -2.42 -1.06 -23.44
CA LEU A 42 -3.75 -1.23 -24.04
C LEU A 42 -3.83 -0.62 -25.46
N ARG A 43 -3.20 0.53 -25.66
CA ARG A 43 -3.07 1.16 -27.00
C ARG A 43 -2.31 0.27 -27.98
N LYS A 44 -1.17 -0.28 -27.57
CA LYS A 44 -0.38 -1.20 -28.41
C LYS A 44 -1.14 -2.49 -28.76
N LYS A 45 -2.04 -2.93 -27.88
CA LYS A 45 -2.89 -4.10 -28.12
C LYS A 45 -4.17 -3.81 -28.92
N GLY A 46 -4.42 -2.55 -29.25
CA GLY A 46 -5.66 -2.14 -29.94
C GLY A 46 -6.93 -2.25 -29.09
N THR A 47 -6.78 -2.33 -27.76
CA THR A 47 -7.90 -2.50 -26.82
C THR A 47 -8.21 -1.23 -26.00
N TYR A 48 -7.50 -0.16 -26.26
CA TYR A 48 -7.75 1.16 -25.66
C TYR A 48 -8.81 1.92 -26.45
N SER A 49 -9.73 2.58 -25.72
CA SER A 49 -10.64 3.60 -26.26
C SER A 49 -10.96 4.64 -25.19
N SER A 50 -11.71 5.69 -25.55
CA SER A 50 -12.18 6.69 -24.58
C SER A 50 -13.09 6.09 -23.50
N SER A 51 -13.85 5.05 -23.84
CA SER A 51 -14.72 4.30 -22.93
C SER A 51 -14.04 3.10 -22.26
N ARG A 52 -12.85 2.69 -22.73
CA ARG A 52 -12.08 1.56 -22.20
C ARG A 52 -10.63 1.95 -21.96
N LYS A 53 -10.33 2.30 -20.75
CA LYS A 53 -8.99 2.75 -20.32
C LYS A 53 -8.74 2.38 -18.86
N PRO A 54 -7.47 2.28 -18.41
CA PRO A 54 -7.18 2.00 -17.02
C PRO A 54 -7.55 3.20 -16.14
N LEU A 55 -8.43 2.97 -15.19
CA LEU A 55 -8.88 3.97 -14.22
C LEU A 55 -8.57 3.46 -12.81
N PRO A 56 -7.84 4.24 -11.99
CA PRO A 56 -7.49 3.80 -10.66
C PRO A 56 -8.74 3.75 -9.76
N VAL A 57 -8.85 2.72 -8.93
CA VAL A 57 -9.88 2.56 -7.90
C VAL A 57 -9.30 2.68 -6.50
N HIS A 58 -8.00 2.49 -6.36
CA HIS A 58 -7.19 2.76 -5.17
C HIS A 58 -5.76 3.09 -5.60
N ARG A 59 -4.92 3.37 -4.63
CA ARG A 59 -3.51 3.69 -4.91
C ARG A 59 -2.57 3.05 -3.90
N LEU A 60 -1.35 2.77 -4.35
CA LEU A 60 -0.18 2.49 -3.53
C LEU A 60 0.75 3.70 -3.57
N ASP A 61 1.53 3.92 -2.52
CA ASP A 61 2.61 4.92 -2.55
C ASP A 61 3.62 4.57 -3.65
N ARG A 62 4.34 5.57 -4.16
CA ARG A 62 5.34 5.39 -5.24
C ARG A 62 6.28 4.21 -4.95
N ASP A 63 6.83 4.17 -3.74
CA ASP A 63 7.87 3.21 -3.37
C ASP A 63 7.32 1.91 -2.78
N THR A 64 6.00 1.80 -2.59
CA THR A 64 5.31 0.56 -2.24
C THR A 64 5.11 -0.30 -3.48
N SER A 65 5.54 -1.54 -3.45
CA SER A 65 5.26 -2.52 -4.50
C SER A 65 4.03 -3.37 -4.14
N GLY A 66 3.48 -4.09 -5.11
CA GLY A 66 2.45 -5.08 -4.84
C GLY A 66 1.27 -5.07 -5.78
N VAL A 67 0.20 -5.72 -5.35
CA VAL A 67 -1.03 -5.89 -6.13
C VAL A 67 -1.84 -4.60 -6.18
N MET A 68 -2.27 -4.23 -7.38
CA MET A 68 -3.11 -3.07 -7.61
C MET A 68 -4.22 -3.36 -8.61
N ILE A 69 -5.44 -2.86 -8.35
CA ILE A 69 -6.62 -3.01 -9.19
C ILE A 69 -6.87 -1.70 -9.95
N PHE A 70 -7.18 -1.82 -11.23
CA PHE A 70 -7.72 -0.76 -12.08
C PHE A 70 -9.09 -1.17 -12.60
N ALA A 71 -10.01 -0.24 -12.71
CA ALA A 71 -11.20 -0.40 -13.53
C ALA A 71 -10.86 -0.13 -15.00
N LEU A 72 -11.58 -0.75 -15.93
CA LEU A 72 -11.39 -0.55 -17.36
C LEU A 72 -12.42 0.38 -17.99
N ASN A 73 -13.42 0.81 -17.24
CA ASN A 73 -14.41 1.81 -17.66
C ASN A 73 -14.94 2.59 -16.45
N LYS A 74 -15.57 3.72 -16.70
CA LYS A 74 -16.09 4.62 -15.65
C LYS A 74 -17.17 4.00 -14.77
N ASN A 75 -18.02 3.14 -15.33
CA ASN A 75 -19.07 2.46 -14.57
C ASN A 75 -18.46 1.50 -13.54
N ALA A 76 -17.50 0.70 -13.95
CA ALA A 76 -16.75 -0.19 -13.05
C ALA A 76 -15.98 0.60 -11.99
N GLN A 77 -15.31 1.71 -12.38
CA GLN A 77 -14.60 2.58 -11.43
C GLN A 77 -15.55 3.10 -10.36
N LYS A 78 -16.69 3.68 -10.78
CA LYS A 78 -17.67 4.22 -9.84
C LYS A 78 -18.22 3.14 -8.92
N LYS A 79 -18.63 2.00 -9.48
CA LYS A 79 -19.20 0.90 -8.69
C LYS A 79 -18.24 0.36 -7.65
N ILE A 80 -16.95 0.22 -8.00
CA ILE A 80 -15.92 -0.24 -7.07
C ILE A 80 -15.65 0.81 -5.99
N MET A 81 -15.48 2.08 -6.37
CA MET A 81 -15.14 3.15 -5.43
C MET A 81 -16.28 3.44 -4.44
N ASP A 82 -17.52 3.48 -4.91
CA ASP A 82 -18.70 3.74 -4.06
C ASP A 82 -18.95 2.61 -3.06
N ASN A 83 -18.53 1.37 -3.38
CA ASN A 83 -18.75 0.18 -2.55
C ASN A 83 -17.44 -0.44 -2.05
N TRP A 84 -16.36 0.32 -2.00
CA TRP A 84 -15.02 -0.17 -1.67
C TRP A 84 -14.98 -0.97 -0.35
N GLN A 85 -15.61 -0.46 0.70
CA GLN A 85 -15.60 -1.08 2.02
C GLN A 85 -16.35 -2.43 2.06
N GLU A 86 -17.37 -2.59 1.22
CA GLU A 86 -18.14 -3.83 1.11
C GLU A 86 -17.47 -4.84 0.19
N LEU A 87 -16.91 -4.36 -0.92
CA LEU A 87 -16.32 -5.22 -1.93
C LEU A 87 -14.94 -5.74 -1.53
N VAL A 88 -14.10 -4.91 -0.92
CA VAL A 88 -12.72 -5.27 -0.55
C VAL A 88 -12.70 -5.84 0.86
N THR A 89 -12.57 -7.16 0.96
CA THR A 89 -12.67 -7.92 2.21
C THR A 89 -11.35 -8.07 2.94
N SER A 90 -10.20 -7.98 2.23
CA SER A 90 -8.88 -8.05 2.84
C SER A 90 -7.82 -7.32 2.02
N ARG A 91 -6.90 -6.65 2.71
CA ARG A 91 -5.71 -6.00 2.16
C ARG A 91 -4.52 -6.30 3.05
N CYS A 92 -3.78 -7.33 2.68
CA CYS A 92 -2.63 -7.79 3.44
C CYS A 92 -1.33 -7.24 2.86
N TYR A 93 -0.46 -6.75 3.74
CA TYR A 93 0.85 -6.20 3.42
C TYR A 93 1.96 -6.97 4.12
N ARG A 94 3.17 -6.88 3.57
CA ARG A 94 4.41 -7.30 4.22
C ARG A 94 5.32 -6.09 4.38
N ALA A 95 5.98 -6.02 5.51
CA ALA A 95 6.93 -4.96 5.81
C ALA A 95 8.13 -5.48 6.59
N LEU A 96 9.32 -4.97 6.26
CA LEU A 96 10.52 -5.15 7.06
C LEU A 96 10.83 -3.82 7.74
N ALA A 97 10.86 -3.82 9.08
CA ALA A 97 11.04 -2.63 9.88
C ALA A 97 12.30 -2.72 10.75
N GLU A 98 12.93 -1.57 11.00
CA GLU A 98 14.06 -1.48 11.92
C GLU A 98 13.61 -1.72 13.36
N ASN A 99 14.40 -2.47 14.11
CA ASN A 99 14.13 -2.68 15.52
C ASN A 99 14.44 -1.44 16.36
N PRO A 100 13.60 -1.10 17.35
CA PRO A 100 13.99 -0.17 18.41
C PRO A 100 15.09 -0.78 19.30
N LYS A 101 15.72 0.03 20.13
CA LYS A 101 16.73 -0.48 21.09
C LYS A 101 16.20 -1.60 21.99
N LYS A 102 14.92 -1.54 22.35
CA LYS A 102 14.22 -2.57 23.11
C LYS A 102 12.88 -2.87 22.42
N ILE A 103 12.71 -4.11 22.00
CA ILE A 103 11.43 -4.57 21.46
C ILE A 103 10.47 -4.80 22.63
N ASN A 104 9.36 -4.10 22.60
CA ASN A 104 8.30 -4.20 23.62
C ASN A 104 6.91 -4.10 22.97
N ILE A 105 6.65 -5.03 22.05
CA ILE A 105 5.34 -5.21 21.43
C ILE A 105 4.95 -6.70 21.49
N PRO A 106 3.66 -7.02 21.58
CA PRO A 106 3.19 -8.39 21.42
C PRO A 106 3.41 -8.88 19.98
N ALA A 107 3.34 -10.19 19.77
CA ALA A 107 3.49 -10.80 18.46
C ALA A 107 2.37 -10.41 17.48
N GLU A 108 1.24 -9.97 17.97
CA GLU A 108 0.12 -9.45 17.19
C GLU A 108 -0.61 -8.36 17.95
N GLY A 109 -1.25 -7.46 17.23
CA GLY A 109 -1.99 -6.36 17.84
C GLY A 109 -2.67 -5.45 16.83
N THR A 110 -3.31 -4.42 17.36
CA THR A 110 -4.01 -3.39 16.59
C THR A 110 -3.44 -2.02 16.91
N ILE A 111 -3.13 -1.27 15.87
CA ILE A 111 -2.74 0.14 15.97
C ILE A 111 -3.97 0.96 15.58
N ASP A 112 -4.72 1.41 16.57
CA ASP A 112 -5.86 2.33 16.42
C ASP A 112 -5.41 3.72 16.88
N LYS A 113 -4.78 4.45 15.95
CA LYS A 113 -4.27 5.80 16.21
C LYS A 113 -4.60 6.71 15.04
N PRO A 114 -5.19 7.88 15.30
CA PRO A 114 -5.50 8.83 14.24
C PRO A 114 -4.22 9.36 13.59
N LEU A 115 -4.33 9.74 12.33
CA LEU A 115 -3.26 10.35 11.56
C LEU A 115 -3.54 11.83 11.31
N ALA A 116 -2.50 12.64 11.42
CA ALA A 116 -2.43 14.00 10.91
C ALA A 116 -1.44 14.08 9.75
N PHE A 117 -1.47 15.18 8.99
CA PHE A 117 -0.56 15.41 7.86
C PHE A 117 0.24 16.69 8.10
N ASN A 118 1.54 16.61 7.86
CA ASN A 118 2.41 17.78 7.94
C ASN A 118 2.31 18.65 6.66
N ALA A 119 3.06 19.76 6.62
CA ALA A 119 3.08 20.69 5.48
C ALA A 119 3.49 20.03 4.15
N TYR A 120 4.24 18.92 4.20
CA TYR A 120 4.65 18.14 3.02
C TYR A 120 3.67 17.02 2.69
N ASN A 121 2.49 17.02 3.31
CA ASN A 121 1.46 15.99 3.13
C ASN A 121 1.96 14.57 3.46
N VAL A 122 2.81 14.44 4.46
CA VAL A 122 3.28 13.17 5.03
C VAL A 122 2.49 12.89 6.31
N ALA A 123 1.91 11.69 6.41
CA ALA A 123 1.14 11.28 7.56
C ALA A 123 2.04 11.03 8.79
N TYR A 124 1.54 11.35 9.96
CA TYR A 124 2.17 11.00 11.23
C TYR A 124 1.11 10.77 12.32
N VAL A 125 1.47 10.06 13.37
CA VAL A 125 0.63 9.90 14.55
C VAL A 125 0.90 11.08 15.51
N PRO A 126 -0.04 12.01 15.68
CA PRO A 126 0.14 13.15 16.57
C PRO A 126 0.05 12.70 18.05
N LYS A 127 0.71 13.44 18.95
CA LYS A 127 0.51 13.27 20.39
C LYS A 127 -0.88 13.76 20.77
N LYS A 128 -1.50 13.10 21.75
CA LYS A 128 -2.86 13.44 22.19
C LYS A 128 -3.00 14.90 22.63
N GLU A 129 -2.03 15.40 23.38
CA GLU A 129 -1.97 16.78 23.82
C GLU A 129 -1.87 17.79 22.68
N ASP A 130 -1.16 17.45 21.60
CA ASP A 130 -1.02 18.31 20.41
C ASP A 130 -2.32 18.40 19.59
N ILE A 131 -3.14 17.37 19.58
CA ILE A 131 -4.42 17.36 18.85
C ILE A 131 -5.31 18.49 19.38
N ALA A 132 -5.47 18.57 20.70
CA ALA A 132 -6.29 19.59 21.35
C ALA A 132 -5.63 20.97 21.28
N ALA A 133 -4.36 21.09 21.70
CA ALA A 133 -3.64 22.35 21.80
C ALA A 133 -3.45 23.06 20.45
N LYS A 134 -3.20 22.30 19.37
CA LYS A 134 -2.95 22.83 18.02
C LYS A 134 -4.15 22.73 17.10
N LYS A 135 -5.31 22.27 17.58
CA LYS A 135 -6.53 22.01 16.77
C LYS A 135 -6.24 21.23 15.50
N LEU A 136 -5.44 20.17 15.60
CA LEU A 136 -5.01 19.38 14.46
C LEU A 136 -6.20 18.63 13.83
N LYS A 137 -6.33 18.73 12.52
CA LYS A 137 -7.24 17.87 11.77
C LYS A 137 -6.64 16.47 11.69
N THR A 138 -7.38 15.47 12.17
CA THR A 138 -6.99 14.08 12.14
C THR A 138 -7.98 13.24 11.37
N VAL A 139 -7.51 12.10 10.86
CA VAL A 139 -8.33 11.07 10.24
C VAL A 139 -8.16 9.76 11.00
N SER A 140 -9.27 9.05 11.21
CA SER A 140 -9.26 7.73 11.81
C SER A 140 -8.44 6.76 10.96
N ALA A 141 -7.62 5.93 11.61
CA ALA A 141 -6.78 4.93 10.96
C ALA A 141 -6.58 3.73 11.88
N VAL A 142 -6.83 2.53 11.33
CA VAL A 142 -6.70 1.25 12.04
C VAL A 142 -5.89 0.27 11.19
N THR A 143 -4.81 -0.24 11.78
CA THR A 143 -3.93 -1.25 11.20
C THR A 143 -3.80 -2.41 12.17
N HIS A 144 -4.07 -3.63 11.71
CA HIS A 144 -3.76 -4.84 12.45
C HIS A 144 -2.39 -5.35 12.04
N TYR A 145 -1.59 -5.82 12.99
CA TYR A 145 -0.28 -6.37 12.69
C TYR A 145 -0.06 -7.74 13.33
N LYS A 146 0.75 -8.53 12.66
CA LYS A 146 1.29 -9.78 13.18
C LYS A 146 2.79 -9.79 12.90
N VAL A 147 3.57 -10.10 13.90
CA VAL A 147 5.01 -10.30 13.73
C VAL A 147 5.22 -11.70 13.19
N LEU A 148 5.78 -11.80 12.00
CA LEU A 148 6.17 -13.07 11.39
C LEU A 148 7.52 -13.52 11.90
N ASN A 149 8.42 -12.57 12.15
CA ASN A 149 9.73 -12.87 12.71
C ASN A 149 10.33 -11.65 13.43
N PHE A 150 10.83 -11.88 14.66
CA PHE A 150 11.66 -10.94 15.40
C PHE A 150 13.13 -11.24 15.14
N GLY A 151 13.73 -10.56 14.17
CA GLY A 151 15.15 -10.70 13.86
C GLY A 151 16.04 -9.83 14.74
N LYS A 152 17.35 -9.95 14.56
CA LYS A 152 18.36 -9.21 15.34
C LYS A 152 18.34 -7.70 15.06
N LYS A 153 18.18 -7.31 13.80
CA LYS A 153 18.19 -5.89 13.36
C LYS A 153 16.82 -5.43 12.86
N TYR A 154 16.04 -6.35 12.35
CA TYR A 154 14.76 -6.08 11.69
C TYR A 154 13.67 -7.00 12.23
N THR A 155 12.47 -6.49 12.27
CA THR A 155 11.25 -7.26 12.50
C THR A 155 10.47 -7.35 11.19
N PHE A 156 10.02 -8.55 10.85
CA PHE A 156 9.22 -8.80 9.66
C PHE A 156 7.74 -8.89 10.04
N PHE A 157 6.94 -8.02 9.46
CA PHE A 157 5.53 -7.87 9.77
C PHE A 157 4.62 -8.32 8.64
N GLU A 158 3.50 -8.92 9.02
CA GLU A 158 2.27 -8.94 8.26
C GLU A 158 1.35 -7.84 8.78
N LEU A 159 0.68 -7.12 7.88
CA LEU A 159 -0.23 -6.06 8.24
C LEU A 159 -1.53 -6.19 7.46
N GLU A 160 -2.65 -6.00 8.15
CA GLU A 160 -3.99 -5.97 7.56
C GLU A 160 -4.59 -4.59 7.77
N LEU A 161 -5.09 -3.98 6.69
CA LEU A 161 -5.67 -2.64 6.73
C LEU A 161 -7.18 -2.67 6.88
N GLU A 162 -7.70 -2.14 7.98
CA GLU A 162 -9.11 -1.81 8.13
C GLU A 162 -9.43 -0.49 7.40
N THR A 163 -8.60 0.51 7.57
CA THR A 163 -8.63 1.78 6.84
C THR A 163 -7.45 1.88 5.87
N GLY A 164 -7.53 2.74 4.85
CA GLY A 164 -6.48 2.89 3.83
C GLY A 164 -6.02 4.34 3.66
N ARG A 165 -5.53 4.98 4.73
CA ARG A 165 -5.03 6.35 4.68
C ARG A 165 -3.64 6.42 4.06
N LYS A 166 -3.33 7.57 3.45
CA LYS A 166 -1.98 7.81 2.87
C LYS A 166 -0.90 7.59 3.93
N ASN A 167 0.14 6.84 3.56
CA ASN A 167 1.28 6.49 4.42
C ASN A 167 0.91 5.79 5.75
N GLN A 168 -0.28 5.21 5.90
CA GLN A 168 -0.82 4.73 7.17
C GLN A 168 0.10 3.72 7.87
N ILE A 169 0.51 2.65 7.18
CA ILE A 169 1.41 1.62 7.74
C ILE A 169 2.74 2.25 8.18
N ARG A 170 3.30 3.10 7.35
CA ARG A 170 4.58 3.78 7.60
C ARG A 170 4.52 4.63 8.87
N ALA A 171 3.48 5.47 9.00
CA ALA A 171 3.24 6.30 10.18
C ALA A 171 2.96 5.48 11.44
N HIS A 172 2.12 4.45 11.34
CA HIS A 172 1.75 3.59 12.45
C HIS A 172 2.95 2.83 13.01
N LEU A 173 3.72 2.12 12.17
CA LEU A 173 4.89 1.38 12.63
C LEU A 173 5.98 2.31 13.16
N ALA A 174 6.22 3.45 12.51
CA ALA A 174 7.17 4.45 13.01
C ALA A 174 6.77 4.98 14.40
N SER A 175 5.47 5.17 14.65
CA SER A 175 4.96 5.62 15.96
C SER A 175 5.20 4.62 17.09
N MET A 176 5.43 3.35 16.76
CA MET A 176 5.76 2.28 17.68
C MET A 176 7.28 2.07 17.83
N GLY A 177 8.09 2.86 17.12
CA GLY A 177 9.55 2.72 17.11
C GLY A 177 10.09 1.74 16.08
N PHE A 178 9.26 1.33 15.11
CA PHE A 178 9.60 0.41 14.01
C PHE A 178 9.50 1.11 12.65
N PRO A 179 10.35 2.10 12.33
CA PRO A 179 10.36 2.69 10.99
C PRO A 179 10.70 1.59 9.97
N LEU A 180 10.05 1.63 8.80
CA LEU A 180 10.33 0.66 7.76
C LEU A 180 11.74 0.84 7.21
N ALA A 181 12.46 -0.23 6.95
CA ALA A 181 13.77 -0.18 6.30
C ALA A 181 13.64 0.55 4.95
N GLY A 182 14.55 1.48 4.68
CA GLY A 182 14.55 2.32 3.49
C GLY A 182 13.58 3.51 3.52
N ASP A 183 12.91 3.78 4.65
CA ASP A 183 11.95 4.88 4.78
C ASP A 183 12.56 6.13 5.43
N SER A 184 13.24 6.94 4.62
CA SER A 184 13.87 8.18 5.07
C SER A 184 12.86 9.20 5.63
N ASN A 185 11.63 9.24 5.14
CA ASN A 185 10.58 10.14 5.62
C ASN A 185 10.19 9.88 7.08
N TYR A 186 10.43 8.67 7.58
CA TYR A 186 10.17 8.26 8.96
C TYR A 186 11.45 7.95 9.73
N ARG A 187 12.58 8.54 9.30
CA ARG A 187 13.88 8.50 9.97
C ARG A 187 14.50 7.10 10.07
N ALA A 188 14.21 6.23 9.11
CA ALA A 188 14.93 4.98 8.98
C ALA A 188 16.43 5.25 8.79
N LYS A 189 17.26 4.46 9.46
CA LYS A 189 18.73 4.58 9.43
C LYS A 189 19.37 3.66 8.40
N THR A 190 18.62 2.67 7.92
CA THR A 190 19.11 1.62 7.03
C THR A 190 18.29 1.58 5.75
N ASN A 191 18.95 1.16 4.68
CA ASN A 191 18.31 0.94 3.38
C ASN A 191 18.94 -0.29 2.69
N PRO A 192 18.73 -1.50 3.27
CA PRO A 192 19.45 -2.71 2.86
C PRO A 192 19.14 -3.17 1.43
N PHE A 193 18.03 -2.73 0.85
CA PHE A 193 17.57 -3.15 -0.47
C PHE A 193 17.38 -1.98 -1.45
N ASN A 194 17.91 -0.80 -1.13
CA ASN A 194 17.76 0.43 -1.94
C ASN A 194 16.30 0.74 -2.29
N ARG A 195 15.38 0.45 -1.36
CA ARG A 195 13.94 0.72 -1.52
C ARG A 195 13.23 0.71 -0.18
N LEU A 196 12.05 1.30 -0.15
CA LEU A 196 11.08 1.14 0.93
C LEU A 196 10.67 -0.35 1.04
N CYS A 197 10.85 -0.94 2.23
CA CYS A 197 10.46 -2.32 2.49
C CYS A 197 8.99 -2.45 2.88
N LEU A 198 8.11 -2.07 1.96
CA LEU A 198 6.65 -2.21 2.05
C LEU A 198 6.09 -2.82 0.77
N HIS A 199 5.26 -3.85 0.92
CA HIS A 199 4.71 -4.62 -0.18
C HIS A 199 3.24 -4.98 0.06
N ALA A 200 2.36 -4.55 -0.84
CA ALA A 200 0.96 -4.96 -0.88
C ALA A 200 0.86 -6.39 -1.44
N ARG A 201 0.88 -7.38 -0.54
CA ARG A 201 1.00 -8.79 -0.89
C ARG A 201 -0.29 -9.35 -1.47
N THR A 202 -1.41 -9.12 -0.77
CA THR A 202 -2.68 -9.76 -1.09
C THR A 202 -3.81 -8.76 -1.10
N ILE A 203 -4.71 -8.90 -2.06
CA ILE A 203 -6.01 -8.26 -2.04
C ILE A 203 -7.09 -9.30 -2.29
N GLU A 204 -8.12 -9.29 -1.44
CA GLU A 204 -9.33 -10.11 -1.60
C GLU A 204 -10.52 -9.18 -1.78
N PHE A 205 -11.34 -9.48 -2.77
CA PHE A 205 -12.52 -8.67 -3.05
C PHE A 205 -13.60 -9.48 -3.76
N VAL A 206 -14.84 -9.00 -3.66
CA VAL A 206 -15.97 -9.52 -4.41
C VAL A 206 -16.05 -8.76 -5.73
N HIS A 207 -16.09 -9.47 -6.83
CA HIS A 207 -16.20 -8.85 -8.15
C HIS A 207 -17.51 -8.08 -8.28
N PRO A 208 -17.48 -6.77 -8.64
CA PRO A 208 -18.66 -5.91 -8.58
C PRO A 208 -19.79 -6.27 -9.55
N PHE A 209 -19.52 -7.09 -10.56
CA PHE A 209 -20.51 -7.50 -11.56
C PHE A 209 -20.85 -8.99 -11.54
N THR A 210 -19.88 -9.85 -11.24
CA THR A 210 -20.07 -11.32 -11.23
C THR A 210 -20.36 -11.88 -9.84
N ASN A 211 -20.15 -11.08 -8.77
CA ASN A 211 -20.22 -11.50 -7.37
C ASN A 211 -19.23 -12.63 -6.98
N GLU A 212 -18.27 -12.92 -7.83
CA GLU A 212 -17.23 -13.90 -7.57
C GLU A 212 -16.25 -13.38 -6.53
N LYS A 213 -15.86 -14.21 -5.57
CA LYS A 213 -14.80 -13.90 -4.60
C LYS A 213 -13.45 -14.13 -5.27
N LEU A 214 -12.69 -13.06 -5.42
CA LEU A 214 -11.36 -13.07 -6.05
C LEU A 214 -10.29 -12.76 -5.02
N LYS A 215 -9.17 -13.47 -5.15
CA LYS A 215 -7.95 -13.26 -4.37
C LYS A 215 -6.75 -13.20 -5.29
N PHE A 216 -5.95 -12.16 -5.15
CA PHE A 216 -4.70 -12.00 -5.86
C PHE A 216 -3.56 -11.82 -4.88
N GLU A 217 -2.49 -12.55 -5.12
CA GLU A 217 -1.32 -12.54 -4.26
C GLU A 217 -0.04 -12.45 -5.09
N VAL A 218 0.89 -11.60 -4.67
CA VAL A 218 2.25 -11.52 -5.17
C VAL A 218 3.19 -11.52 -3.97
N SER A 219 4.11 -12.46 -3.92
CA SER A 219 5.06 -12.55 -2.82
C SER A 219 5.97 -11.32 -2.77
N GLU A 220 6.31 -10.90 -1.56
CA GLU A 220 7.36 -9.93 -1.29
C GLU A 220 8.73 -10.45 -1.72
N PRO A 221 9.76 -9.59 -1.85
CA PRO A 221 11.13 -10.03 -2.09
C PRO A 221 11.60 -11.05 -1.02
N SER A 222 12.09 -12.21 -1.45
CA SER A 222 12.47 -13.31 -0.57
C SER A 222 13.55 -12.95 0.44
N GLN A 223 14.42 -11.99 0.09
CA GLN A 223 15.48 -11.49 0.98
C GLN A 223 14.94 -10.86 2.27
N TRP A 224 13.68 -10.38 2.29
CA TRP A 224 13.10 -9.80 3.50
C TRP A 224 12.87 -10.84 4.59
N THR A 225 12.48 -12.04 4.21
CA THR A 225 12.28 -13.15 5.14
C THR A 225 13.60 -13.53 5.82
N SER A 226 14.68 -13.65 5.05
CA SER A 226 16.01 -14.01 5.61
C SER A 226 16.61 -12.91 6.49
N CYS A 227 16.32 -11.63 6.23
CA CYS A 227 16.75 -10.53 7.11
C CYS A 227 16.02 -10.51 8.47
N GLY A 228 14.83 -11.09 8.54
CA GLY A 228 14.08 -11.27 9.79
C GLY A 228 14.51 -12.51 10.58
N GLU A 229 15.28 -13.44 10.02
CA GLU A 229 15.70 -14.66 10.73
C GLU A 229 16.79 -14.36 11.78
N ARG A 230 16.64 -15.00 12.94
CA ARG A 230 17.70 -15.03 13.96
C ARG A 230 18.78 -16.00 13.46
N LYS A 231 19.93 -15.48 13.06
CA LYS A 231 21.16 -16.27 12.99
C LYS A 231 21.83 -16.28 14.34
#